data_18ff3ab3689d17b9f82781e0580afdc3
#
_entry.id   18ff3ab3689d17b9f82781e0580afdc3
#
_cell.length_a   1.000
_cell.length_b   1.000
_cell.length_c   1.000
_cell.angle_alpha   90.00
_cell.angle_beta   90.00
_cell.angle_gamma   90.00
#
_symmetry.space_group_name_H-M   'P 1'
#
loop_
_entity.id
_entity.type
_entity.pdbx_description
1 polymer ?
#
loop_
_entity_poly.entity_id
_entity_poly.type
_entity_poly.pdbx_seq_one_letter_code
_entity_poly.pdbx_strand_id
1 'polypeptide(L)'
;MKRIEHKRLAVLLRIGLVIAAAVCAAIFFWFLPELGRGIAKADPAYAWAFWPCLGFAWLFAVPVFWAMLRMWTVFGRIGQGAAFCRENAQALRTVSRLAFFDAALVPAGVITLALLGAGSPGMTVIAMPAGTMVCALVGVMPWR
;
A
#
# COMPACT_ATOMS: atom_id res chain seq x y z
N MET A 1 13.50 -6.81 33.17
CA MET A 1 14.05 -5.89 32.13
C MET A 1 13.49 -6.19 30.73
N LYS A 2 13.57 -7.41 30.22
CA LYS A 2 13.05 -7.76 28.85
C LYS A 2 11.58 -7.38 28.57
N ARG A 3 10.68 -7.48 29.55
CA ARG A 3 9.26 -7.18 29.38
C ARG A 3 8.95 -5.69 29.15
N ILE A 4 9.79 -4.81 29.67
CA ILE A 4 9.64 -3.36 29.48
C ILE A 4 10.12 -2.95 28.08
N GLU A 5 11.17 -3.58 27.58
CA GLU A 5 11.69 -3.35 26.24
C GLU A 5 10.70 -3.78 25.16
N HIS A 6 10.05 -4.94 25.32
CA HIS A 6 9.02 -5.40 24.39
C HIS A 6 7.80 -4.47 24.31
N LYS A 7 7.40 -3.91 25.44
CA LYS A 7 6.30 -2.92 25.47
C LYS A 7 6.68 -1.63 24.77
N ARG A 8 7.89 -1.11 25.01
CA ARG A 8 8.39 0.10 24.33
C ARG A 8 8.51 -0.12 22.83
N LEU A 9 9.05 -1.26 22.41
CA LEU A 9 9.16 -1.61 20.99
C LEU A 9 7.78 -1.69 20.31
N ALA A 10 6.80 -2.33 20.95
CA ALA A 10 5.45 -2.42 20.40
C ALA A 10 4.76 -1.06 20.30
N VAL A 11 4.98 -0.15 21.25
CA VAL A 11 4.46 1.21 21.19
C VAL A 11 5.09 1.99 20.04
N LEU A 12 6.41 1.91 19.88
CA LEU A 12 7.11 2.57 18.77
C LEU A 12 6.64 2.05 17.40
N LEU A 13 6.48 0.72 17.27
CA LEU A 13 5.98 0.10 16.04
C LEU A 13 4.53 0.54 15.73
N ARG A 14 3.68 0.66 16.75
CA ARG A 14 2.31 1.17 16.57
C ARG A 14 2.28 2.63 16.18
N ILE A 15 3.10 3.46 16.80
CA ILE A 15 3.22 4.89 16.43
C ILE A 15 3.67 5.00 14.98
N GLY A 16 4.71 4.27 14.57
CA GLY A 16 5.17 4.22 13.19
C GLY A 16 4.07 3.79 12.21
N LEU A 17 3.27 2.78 12.58
CA LEU A 17 2.15 2.31 11.78
C LEU A 17 1.04 3.38 11.65
N VAL A 18 0.72 4.09 12.72
CA VAL A 18 -0.27 5.20 12.70
C VAL A 18 0.21 6.33 11.80
N ILE A 19 1.48 6.70 11.90
CA ILE A 19 2.07 7.73 11.02
C ILE A 19 2.01 7.26 9.57
N ALA A 20 2.41 6.03 9.28
CA ALA A 20 2.33 5.46 7.93
C ALA A 20 0.89 5.44 7.40
N ALA A 21 -0.08 5.04 8.22
CA ALA A 21 -1.49 5.04 7.84
C ALA A 21 -2.03 6.46 7.58
N ALA A 22 -1.63 7.44 8.39
CA ALA A 22 -2.01 8.84 8.18
C ALA A 22 -1.41 9.40 6.88
N VAL A 23 -0.15 9.11 6.59
CA VAL A 23 0.52 9.51 5.35
C VAL A 23 -0.16 8.85 4.13
N CYS A 24 -0.42 7.55 4.19
CA CYS A 24 -1.15 6.85 3.13
C CYS A 24 -2.55 7.44 2.92
N ALA A 25 -3.30 7.70 3.99
CA ALA A 25 -4.61 8.32 3.89
C ALA A 25 -4.53 9.72 3.25
N ALA A 26 -3.56 10.54 3.63
CA ALA A 26 -3.36 11.86 3.02
C ALA A 26 -3.03 11.74 1.52
N ILE A 27 -2.21 10.76 1.13
CA ILE A 27 -1.88 10.53 -0.28
C ILE A 27 -3.13 10.09 -1.05
N PHE A 28 -3.87 9.09 -0.58
CA PHE A 28 -5.01 8.53 -1.33
C PHE A 28 -6.24 9.43 -1.34
N PHE A 29 -6.52 10.16 -0.26
CA PHE A 29 -7.76 10.95 -0.14
C PHE A 29 -7.58 12.43 -0.41
N TRP A 30 -6.36 12.95 -0.34
CA TRP A 30 -6.08 14.37 -0.60
C TRP A 30 -5.20 14.52 -1.83
N PHE A 31 -3.98 14.00 -1.80
CA PHE A 31 -2.98 14.26 -2.84
C PHE A 31 -3.37 13.71 -4.22
N LEU A 32 -3.84 12.47 -4.30
CA LEU A 32 -4.24 11.87 -5.57
C LEU A 32 -5.44 12.57 -6.23
N PRO A 33 -6.55 12.87 -5.54
CA PRO A 33 -7.65 13.61 -6.14
C PRO A 33 -7.26 15.01 -6.61
N GLU A 34 -6.42 15.72 -5.85
CA GLU A 34 -5.97 17.04 -6.22
C GLU A 34 -5.04 17.01 -7.43
N LEU A 35 -4.11 16.06 -7.46
CA LEU A 35 -3.24 15.83 -8.62
C LEU A 35 -4.06 15.48 -9.87
N GLY A 36 -5.05 14.60 -9.75
CA GLY A 36 -5.93 14.22 -10.85
C GLY A 36 -6.76 15.39 -11.38
N ARG A 37 -7.27 16.24 -10.50
CA ARG A 37 -7.97 17.48 -10.88
C ARG A 37 -7.04 18.46 -11.59
N GLY A 38 -5.78 18.58 -11.13
CA GLY A 38 -4.77 19.41 -11.78
C GLY A 38 -4.51 18.98 -13.22
N ILE A 39 -4.33 17.67 -13.45
CA ILE A 39 -4.11 17.10 -14.77
C ILE A 39 -5.35 17.30 -15.67
N ALA A 40 -6.55 17.03 -15.16
CA ALA A 40 -7.79 17.21 -15.92
C ALA A 40 -8.05 18.68 -16.32
N LYS A 41 -7.58 19.64 -15.54
CA LYS A 41 -7.65 21.07 -15.88
C LYS A 41 -6.58 21.49 -16.90
N ALA A 42 -5.38 20.91 -16.79
CA ALA A 42 -4.28 21.22 -17.70
C ALA A 42 -4.52 20.68 -19.11
N ASP A 43 -5.11 19.50 -19.22
CA ASP A 43 -5.43 18.86 -20.50
C ASP A 43 -6.84 18.24 -20.46
N PRO A 44 -7.84 18.96 -21.03
CA PRO A 44 -9.24 18.50 -21.07
C PRO A 44 -9.44 17.17 -21.78
N ALA A 45 -8.52 16.76 -22.67
CA ALA A 45 -8.57 15.48 -23.34
C ALA A 45 -8.49 14.28 -22.36
N TYR A 46 -7.85 14.48 -21.22
CA TYR A 46 -7.73 13.44 -20.17
C TYR A 46 -8.74 13.59 -19.01
N ALA A 47 -9.65 14.55 -19.07
CA ALA A 47 -10.64 14.77 -18.00
C ALA A 47 -11.52 13.55 -17.74
N TRP A 48 -11.83 12.76 -18.76
CA TRP A 48 -12.61 11.52 -18.63
C TRP A 48 -11.89 10.42 -17.83
N ALA A 49 -10.55 10.41 -17.85
CA ALA A 49 -9.74 9.41 -17.16
C ALA A 49 -9.67 9.64 -15.64
N PHE A 50 -10.08 10.82 -15.15
CA PHE A 50 -10.04 11.18 -13.74
C PHE A 50 -10.77 10.16 -12.85
N TRP A 51 -12.01 9.85 -13.17
CA TRP A 51 -12.83 8.92 -12.36
C TRP A 51 -12.32 7.48 -12.39
N PRO A 52 -11.99 6.88 -13.54
CA PRO A 52 -11.39 5.54 -13.60
C PRO A 52 -10.07 5.46 -12.83
N CYS A 53 -9.18 6.42 -12.98
CA CYS A 53 -7.90 6.45 -12.27
C CYS A 53 -8.09 6.55 -10.75
N LEU A 54 -9.01 7.40 -10.30
CA LEU A 54 -9.30 7.58 -8.87
C LEU A 54 -9.93 6.30 -8.29
N GLY A 55 -10.86 5.68 -9.01
CA GLY A 55 -11.47 4.41 -8.61
C GLY A 55 -10.43 3.28 -8.50
N PHE A 56 -9.49 3.22 -9.44
CA PHE A 56 -8.38 2.29 -9.40
C PHE A 56 -7.43 2.54 -8.20
N ALA A 57 -7.12 3.80 -7.92
CA ALA A 57 -6.31 4.17 -6.76
C ALA A 57 -6.99 3.76 -5.44
N TRP A 58 -8.30 3.91 -5.33
CA TRP A 58 -9.04 3.45 -4.15
C TRP A 58 -9.11 1.93 -4.04
N LEU A 59 -9.25 1.23 -5.16
CA LEU A 59 -9.17 -0.23 -5.19
C LEU A 59 -7.80 -0.72 -4.68
N PHE A 60 -6.72 -0.05 -5.06
CA PHE A 60 -5.37 -0.32 -4.57
C PHE A 60 -5.20 0.03 -3.07
N ALA A 61 -5.87 1.08 -2.59
CA ALA A 61 -5.81 1.47 -1.18
C ALA A 61 -6.41 0.42 -0.23
N VAL A 62 -7.45 -0.32 -0.64
CA VAL A 62 -8.14 -1.30 0.21
C VAL A 62 -7.20 -2.37 0.78
N PRO A 63 -6.43 -3.12 -0.01
CA PRO A 63 -5.50 -4.13 0.53
C PRO A 63 -4.39 -3.50 1.36
N VAL A 64 -3.93 -2.29 1.05
CA VAL A 64 -2.92 -1.58 1.85
C VAL A 64 -3.45 -1.29 3.26
N PHE A 65 -4.64 -0.69 3.38
CA PHE A 65 -5.25 -0.43 4.69
C PHE A 65 -5.58 -1.72 5.44
N TRP A 66 -6.03 -2.76 4.74
CA TRP A 66 -6.26 -4.07 5.34
C TRP A 66 -4.97 -4.68 5.92
N ALA A 67 -3.87 -4.60 5.19
CA ALA A 67 -2.55 -5.02 5.67
C ALA A 67 -2.13 -4.25 6.93
N MET A 68 -2.34 -2.93 6.97
CA MET A 68 -2.05 -2.11 8.14
C MET A 68 -2.87 -2.54 9.38
N LEU A 69 -4.14 -2.86 9.23
CA LEU A 69 -4.97 -3.39 10.32
C LEU A 69 -4.45 -4.73 10.85
N ARG A 70 -3.98 -5.62 9.97
CA ARG A 70 -3.35 -6.89 10.36
C ARG A 70 -2.03 -6.66 11.12
N MET A 71 -1.21 -5.74 10.65
CA MET A 71 0.04 -5.37 11.34
C MET A 71 -0.20 -4.74 12.71
N TRP A 72 -1.27 -3.97 12.90
CA TRP A 72 -1.66 -3.46 14.21
C TRP A 72 -1.87 -4.57 15.24
N THR A 73 -2.54 -5.64 14.84
CA THR A 73 -2.78 -6.81 15.69
C THR A 73 -1.47 -7.53 16.04
N VAL A 74 -0.58 -7.70 15.06
CA VAL A 74 0.75 -8.32 15.24
C VAL A 74 1.59 -7.52 16.25
N PHE A 75 1.65 -6.20 16.10
CA PHE A 75 2.41 -5.33 17.01
C PHE A 75 1.84 -5.35 18.43
N GLY A 76 0.52 -5.50 18.57
CA GLY A 76 -0.11 -5.69 19.88
C GLY A 76 0.34 -6.95 20.60
N ARG A 77 0.47 -8.06 19.87
CA ARG A 77 0.93 -9.36 20.40
C ARG A 77 2.42 -9.35 20.74
N ILE A 78 3.24 -8.67 19.95
CA ILE A 78 4.67 -8.47 20.26
C ILE A 78 4.82 -7.77 21.61
N GLY A 79 3.99 -6.75 21.89
CA GLY A 79 4.00 -6.05 23.19
C GLY A 79 3.64 -6.92 24.38
N GLN A 80 2.92 -8.03 24.17
CA GLN A 80 2.56 -9.02 25.17
C GLN A 80 3.61 -10.14 25.31
N GLY A 81 4.70 -10.08 24.55
CA GLY A 81 5.77 -11.10 24.55
C GLY A 81 5.49 -12.30 23.65
N ALA A 82 4.40 -12.28 22.87
CA ALA A 82 3.99 -13.37 21.96
C ALA A 82 4.45 -13.10 20.52
N ALA A 83 5.72 -12.71 20.33
CA ALA A 83 6.27 -12.38 19.01
C ALA A 83 6.24 -13.56 18.04
N PHE A 84 6.52 -14.79 18.52
CA PHE A 84 6.64 -16.01 17.73
C PHE A 84 5.40 -16.92 17.88
N CYS A 85 4.20 -16.37 17.79
CA CYS A 85 2.99 -17.18 17.80
C CYS A 85 2.56 -17.54 16.36
N ARG A 86 1.88 -18.70 16.23
CA ARG A 86 1.35 -19.20 14.94
C ARG A 86 0.44 -18.19 14.25
N GLU A 87 -0.28 -17.42 15.03
CA GLU A 87 -1.22 -16.39 14.55
C GLU A 87 -0.51 -15.17 13.95
N ASN A 88 0.66 -14.79 14.47
CA ASN A 88 1.48 -13.76 13.84
C ASN A 88 2.03 -14.22 12.48
N ALA A 89 2.42 -15.49 12.36
CA ALA A 89 2.83 -16.07 11.09
C ALA A 89 1.68 -16.08 10.07
N GLN A 90 0.46 -16.37 10.50
CA GLN A 90 -0.72 -16.29 9.63
C GLN A 90 -1.04 -14.85 9.20
N ALA A 91 -0.92 -13.88 10.11
CA ALA A 91 -1.12 -12.48 9.78
C ALA A 91 -0.08 -11.98 8.75
N LEU A 92 1.19 -12.35 8.91
CA LEU A 92 2.25 -12.03 7.96
C LEU A 92 2.03 -12.67 6.59
N ARG A 93 1.56 -13.93 6.55
CA ARG A 93 1.17 -14.58 5.28
C ARG A 93 0.01 -13.84 4.59
N THR A 94 -0.94 -13.33 5.35
CA THR A 94 -2.04 -12.54 4.79
C THR A 94 -1.51 -11.23 4.20
N VAL A 95 -0.62 -10.52 4.91
CA VAL A 95 0.02 -9.30 4.41
C VAL A 95 0.82 -9.58 3.13
N SER A 96 1.59 -10.69 3.11
CA SER A 96 2.33 -11.12 1.92
C SER A 96 1.41 -11.36 0.71
N ARG A 97 0.28 -12.07 0.90
CA ARG A 97 -0.69 -12.30 -0.18
C ARG A 97 -1.30 -10.99 -0.69
N LEU A 98 -1.62 -10.05 0.20
CA LEU A 98 -2.12 -8.74 -0.18
C LEU A 98 -1.07 -7.96 -0.97
N ALA A 99 0.20 -8.00 -0.55
CA ALA A 99 1.29 -7.36 -1.27
C ALA A 99 1.50 -7.95 -2.67
N PHE A 100 1.37 -9.28 -2.83
CA PHE A 100 1.41 -9.91 -4.16
C PHE A 100 0.21 -9.52 -5.03
N PHE A 101 -0.97 -9.40 -4.43
CA PHE A 101 -2.15 -8.92 -5.14
C PHE A 101 -1.94 -7.49 -5.65
N ASP A 102 -1.43 -6.58 -4.81
CA ASP A 102 -1.10 -5.23 -5.20
C ASP A 102 0.01 -5.18 -6.26
N ALA A 103 1.02 -6.05 -6.14
CA ALA A 103 2.07 -6.17 -7.15
C ALA A 103 1.55 -6.55 -8.53
N ALA A 104 0.49 -7.36 -8.60
CA ALA A 104 -0.19 -7.70 -9.85
C ALA A 104 -1.13 -6.59 -10.33
N LEU A 105 -1.75 -5.86 -9.40
CA LEU A 105 -2.72 -4.81 -9.69
C LEU A 105 -2.05 -3.58 -10.33
N VAL A 106 -0.82 -3.25 -9.92
CA VAL A 106 -0.06 -2.12 -10.48
C VAL A 106 0.16 -2.28 -12.00
N PRO A 107 0.77 -3.36 -12.50
CA PRO A 107 0.95 -3.52 -13.94
C PRO A 107 -0.38 -3.63 -14.70
N ALA A 108 -1.39 -4.31 -14.13
CA ALA A 108 -2.70 -4.41 -14.74
C ALA A 108 -3.34 -3.02 -14.93
N GLY A 109 -3.27 -2.15 -13.91
CA GLY A 109 -3.78 -0.79 -14.00
C GLY A 109 -3.02 0.07 -15.00
N VAL A 110 -1.69 -0.01 -15.01
CA VAL A 110 -0.86 0.74 -15.96
C VAL A 110 -1.16 0.31 -17.40
N ILE A 111 -1.26 -0.99 -17.65
CA ILE A 111 -1.60 -1.53 -18.98
C ILE A 111 -3.00 -1.06 -19.40
N THR A 112 -3.98 -1.12 -18.50
CA THR A 112 -5.35 -0.66 -18.78
C THR A 112 -5.38 0.81 -19.14
N LEU A 113 -4.68 1.68 -18.40
CA LEU A 113 -4.57 3.10 -18.68
C LEU A 113 -3.86 3.39 -20.01
N ALA A 114 -2.81 2.62 -20.31
CA ALA A 114 -2.11 2.74 -21.60
C ALA A 114 -3.00 2.36 -22.78
N LEU A 115 -3.77 1.28 -22.67
CA LEU A 115 -4.73 0.85 -23.70
C LEU A 115 -5.87 1.84 -23.90
N LEU A 116 -6.27 2.55 -22.86
CA LEU A 116 -7.27 3.61 -22.92
C LEU A 116 -6.72 4.95 -23.41
N GLY A 117 -5.42 5.02 -23.76
CA GLY A 117 -4.79 6.24 -24.26
C GLY A 117 -4.51 7.30 -23.21
N ALA A 118 -4.70 6.97 -21.92
CA ALA A 118 -4.48 7.90 -20.80
C ALA A 118 -3.08 7.80 -20.18
N GLY A 119 -2.20 6.94 -20.72
CA GLY A 119 -0.84 6.73 -20.22
C GLY A 119 0.20 7.49 -21.02
N SER A 120 1.00 8.34 -20.39
CA SER A 120 2.21 8.82 -21.00
C SER A 120 3.27 7.70 -20.99
N PRO A 121 4.02 7.48 -22.08
CA PRO A 121 5.06 6.44 -22.14
C PRO A 121 6.09 6.52 -21.01
N GLY A 122 6.45 7.73 -20.60
CA GLY A 122 7.41 7.94 -19.51
C GLY A 122 6.89 7.53 -18.12
N MET A 123 5.63 7.76 -17.83
CA MET A 123 5.03 7.32 -16.56
C MET A 123 4.92 5.80 -16.48
N THR A 124 4.58 5.16 -17.57
CA THR A 124 4.44 3.70 -17.65
C THR A 124 5.78 2.99 -17.37
N VAL A 125 6.86 3.49 -17.95
CA VAL A 125 8.20 2.91 -17.80
C VAL A 125 8.78 3.04 -16.39
N ILE A 126 8.44 4.09 -15.66
CA ILE A 126 8.98 4.35 -14.32
C ILE A 126 8.08 3.79 -13.22
N ALA A 127 6.78 3.99 -13.30
CA ALA A 127 5.84 3.61 -12.24
C ALA A 127 5.64 2.08 -12.15
N MET A 128 5.67 1.38 -13.27
CA MET A 128 5.46 -0.05 -13.33
C MET A 128 6.54 -0.87 -12.60
N PRO A 129 7.84 -0.73 -12.90
CA PRO A 129 8.87 -1.50 -12.21
C PRO A 129 9.05 -1.07 -10.75
N ALA A 130 8.91 0.21 -10.43
CA ALA A 130 9.04 0.69 -9.05
C ALA A 130 7.94 0.14 -8.14
N GLY A 131 6.68 0.21 -8.56
CA GLY A 131 5.54 -0.30 -7.79
C GLY A 131 5.60 -1.81 -7.60
N THR A 132 5.86 -2.57 -8.68
CA THR A 132 5.96 -4.04 -8.61
C THR A 132 7.15 -4.50 -7.77
N MET A 133 8.30 -3.84 -7.86
CA MET A 133 9.49 -4.18 -7.09
C MET A 133 9.27 -3.99 -5.58
N VAL A 134 8.68 -2.88 -5.16
CA VAL A 134 8.39 -2.62 -3.75
C VAL A 134 7.40 -3.66 -3.20
N CYS A 135 6.29 -3.91 -3.89
CA CYS A 135 5.30 -4.89 -3.45
C CYS A 135 5.85 -6.32 -3.44
N ALA A 136 6.68 -6.69 -4.43
CA ALA A 136 7.32 -8.00 -4.48
C ALA A 136 8.32 -8.19 -3.33
N LEU A 137 9.13 -7.18 -3.00
CA LEU A 137 10.06 -7.24 -1.87
C LEU A 137 9.33 -7.45 -0.55
N VAL A 138 8.23 -6.72 -0.32
CA VAL A 138 7.39 -6.90 0.87
C VAL A 138 6.74 -8.28 0.88
N GLY A 139 6.29 -8.78 -0.28
CA GLY A 139 5.66 -10.08 -0.41
C GLY A 139 6.60 -11.27 -0.15
N VAL A 140 7.89 -11.15 -0.51
CA VAL A 140 8.87 -12.24 -0.35
C VAL A 140 9.48 -12.29 1.07
N MET A 141 9.49 -11.17 1.80
CA MET A 141 10.11 -11.05 3.11
C MET A 141 9.68 -12.11 4.15
N PRO A 142 8.40 -12.56 4.23
CA PRO A 142 7.97 -13.59 5.20
C PRO A 142 8.30 -15.03 4.83
N TRP A 143 8.89 -15.29 3.66
CA TRP A 143 9.18 -16.66 3.18
C TRP A 143 10.58 -17.15 3.55
N ARG A 144 11.39 -16.33 4.20
CA ARG A 144 12.68 -16.68 4.80
C ARG A 144 12.57 -16.68 6.32
#